data_6f072776664783016f7f68aae3df9e4d
#
_entry.id   6f072776664783016f7f68aae3df9e4d
#
_cell.length_a   1.000
_cell.length_b   1.000
_cell.length_c   1.000
_cell.angle_alpha   90.00
_cell.angle_beta   90.00
_cell.angle_gamma   90.00
#
_symmetry.space_group_name_H-M   'P 1'
#
loop_
_entity.id
_entity.type
_entity.pdbx_description
1 polymer ?
#
loop_
_entity_poly.entity_id
_entity_poly.type
_entity_poly.pdbx_seq_one_letter_code
_entity_poly.pdbx_strand_id
1 'polypeptide(L)'
;MRKLVIGAARQTDTLGFNILINQERLKNLLIELIKIDSLSRREYDIAMRLKREMEELGATVWIDDAGEKVGGNVGNLIANFSGNAPSARPLLLSAHMDTVVPGERIVPLLDGDILRTDGKTVLGGDDKSGVAIICEVLRVVKDNRLPCGDIDVVFTICEEAGLVGAKCLDAGRLRARTGLVLDSDSVGFLFTKAPAANRMEFRVHGLEAHAGVCPEKGISAIKVAADGIAQMKLGRIDHETTANIGVIEGGMAVNIVPNSVILKAEARSHSQEKLDQQTQHMRRCLEEAAARHELRADGKVFRARVEAKIERDYDRMNVSDQAPIVQLVQAAAENLNIEIKTQATGGGCDANVFNQKGLEVANLSTGMRDIHTVNEWLDLKDLYLSAQMVLETVRLNGAHPPVA
;
A
#
# COMPACT_ATOMS: atom_id res chain seq x y z
N MET A 1 -43.06 27.17 17.83
CA MET A 1 -43.03 27.37 16.37
C MET A 1 -41.91 28.35 16.03
N ARG A 2 -40.79 27.86 15.60
CA ARG A 2 -39.78 28.54 14.75
C ARG A 2 -38.97 27.45 14.06
N LYS A 3 -39.41 27.03 12.86
CA LYS A 3 -38.59 26.26 11.93
C LYS A 3 -37.59 27.27 11.33
N LEU A 4 -36.31 27.06 11.63
CA LEU A 4 -35.24 27.79 10.99
C LEU A 4 -35.09 27.29 9.56
N VAL A 5 -35.15 28.21 8.63
CA VAL A 5 -34.80 28.04 7.23
C VAL A 5 -33.26 27.92 7.15
N ILE A 6 -32.73 26.69 7.10
CA ILE A 6 -31.29 26.43 6.89
C ILE A 6 -31.09 25.57 5.62
N GLY A 7 -32.11 25.54 4.72
CA GLY A 7 -32.10 24.59 3.59
C GLY A 7 -31.55 25.11 2.26
N ALA A 8 -31.35 26.40 2.05
CA ALA A 8 -31.09 26.93 0.70
C ALA A 8 -29.61 27.28 0.40
N ALA A 9 -28.80 27.61 1.41
CA ALA A 9 -27.39 27.98 1.18
C ALA A 9 -26.44 26.77 0.99
N ARG A 10 -26.76 25.61 1.60
CA ARG A 10 -25.92 24.39 1.51
C ARG A 10 -26.00 23.68 0.15
N GLN A 11 -27.12 23.80 -0.54
CA GLN A 11 -27.35 23.11 -1.81
C GLN A 11 -26.66 23.78 -3.02
N THR A 12 -26.43 25.09 -2.95
CA THR A 12 -25.75 25.85 -4.00
C THR A 12 -24.24 25.68 -3.98
N ASP A 13 -23.62 25.55 -2.79
CA ASP A 13 -22.17 25.34 -2.66
C ASP A 13 -21.77 23.91 -3.09
N THR A 14 -22.53 22.89 -2.76
CA THR A 14 -22.26 21.48 -3.15
C THR A 14 -22.37 21.29 -4.66
N LEU A 15 -23.35 21.92 -5.32
CA LEU A 15 -23.50 21.87 -6.78
C LEU A 15 -22.38 22.61 -7.50
N GLY A 16 -21.82 23.66 -6.91
CA GLY A 16 -20.69 24.41 -7.47
C GLY A 16 -19.38 23.60 -7.49
N PHE A 17 -19.13 22.79 -6.46
CA PHE A 17 -17.92 21.95 -6.36
C PHE A 17 -17.94 20.73 -7.28
N ASN A 18 -19.10 20.12 -7.54
CA ASN A 18 -19.24 19.04 -8.50
C ASN A 18 -18.87 19.46 -9.93
N ILE A 19 -18.86 20.75 -10.23
CA ILE A 19 -18.51 21.28 -11.55
C ILE A 19 -16.99 21.52 -11.68
N LEU A 20 -16.23 21.60 -10.57
CA LEU A 20 -14.81 21.94 -10.63
C LEU A 20 -13.92 20.79 -11.09
N ILE A 21 -14.18 19.55 -10.66
CA ILE A 21 -13.45 18.39 -11.18
C ILE A 21 -13.85 18.16 -12.63
N ASN A 22 -12.86 18.26 -13.52
CA ASN A 22 -13.08 17.96 -14.94
C ASN A 22 -13.03 16.44 -15.14
N GLN A 23 -14.21 15.81 -15.11
CA GLN A 23 -14.36 14.35 -15.19
C GLN A 23 -13.74 13.77 -16.46
N GLU A 24 -13.89 14.44 -17.60
CA GLU A 24 -13.33 13.98 -18.87
C GLU A 24 -11.79 14.04 -18.85
N ARG A 25 -11.21 15.11 -18.32
CA ARG A 25 -9.76 15.24 -18.16
C ARG A 25 -9.20 14.19 -17.21
N LEU A 26 -9.83 14.00 -16.04
CA LEU A 26 -9.42 12.99 -15.06
C LEU A 26 -9.46 11.57 -15.64
N LYS A 27 -10.56 11.21 -16.31
CA LYS A 27 -10.70 9.93 -17.00
C LYS A 27 -9.60 9.73 -18.05
N ASN A 28 -9.37 10.73 -18.90
CA ASN A 28 -8.38 10.63 -19.97
C ASN A 28 -6.96 10.54 -19.41
N LEU A 29 -6.63 11.28 -18.35
CA LEU A 29 -5.36 11.17 -17.65
C LEU A 29 -5.16 9.77 -17.07
N LEU A 30 -6.17 9.23 -16.37
CA LEU A 30 -6.09 7.87 -15.83
C LEU A 30 -5.83 6.84 -16.94
N ILE A 31 -6.59 6.91 -18.06
CA ILE A 31 -6.41 6.00 -19.19
C ILE A 31 -5.00 6.15 -19.81
N GLU A 32 -4.46 7.35 -19.89
CA GLU A 32 -3.10 7.61 -20.34
C GLU A 32 -2.08 6.95 -19.42
N LEU A 33 -2.19 7.18 -18.10
CA LEU A 33 -1.28 6.63 -17.10
C LEU A 33 -1.31 5.09 -17.07
N ILE A 34 -2.49 4.48 -17.19
CA ILE A 34 -2.66 3.02 -17.25
C ILE A 34 -1.86 2.40 -18.38
N LYS A 35 -1.77 3.08 -19.53
CA LYS A 35 -1.04 2.60 -20.72
C LYS A 35 0.48 2.69 -20.59
N ILE A 36 1.00 3.37 -19.58
CA ILE A 36 2.44 3.44 -19.31
C ILE A 36 2.81 2.24 -18.45
N ASP A 37 3.66 1.37 -18.98
CA ASP A 37 4.17 0.23 -18.22
C ASP A 37 5.03 0.71 -17.04
N SER A 38 4.74 0.19 -15.84
CA SER A 38 5.39 0.63 -14.61
C SER A 38 5.46 -0.47 -13.55
N LEU A 39 5.92 -1.65 -13.93
CA LEU A 39 6.17 -2.71 -12.93
C LEU A 39 7.19 -2.23 -11.88
N SER A 40 7.08 -2.72 -10.65
CA SER A 40 8.03 -2.41 -9.57
C SER A 40 9.48 -2.51 -10.06
N ARG A 41 10.31 -1.51 -9.79
CA ARG A 41 11.68 -1.26 -10.27
C ARG A 41 11.81 -0.81 -11.72
N ARG A 42 10.71 -0.56 -12.45
CA ARG A 42 10.70 -0.12 -13.85
C ARG A 42 9.79 1.09 -14.06
N GLU A 43 9.74 2.00 -13.10
CA GLU A 43 8.80 3.12 -13.05
C GLU A 43 9.30 4.38 -13.78
N TYR A 44 10.43 4.31 -14.49
CA TYR A 44 11.07 5.49 -15.10
C TYR A 44 10.13 6.27 -16.03
N ASP A 45 9.41 5.60 -16.91
CA ASP A 45 8.58 6.28 -17.91
C ASP A 45 7.40 7.02 -17.29
N ILE A 46 6.72 6.41 -16.32
CA ILE A 46 5.64 7.06 -15.57
C ILE A 46 6.18 8.20 -14.70
N ALA A 47 7.34 8.02 -14.03
CA ALA A 47 7.97 9.07 -13.25
C ALA A 47 8.31 10.28 -14.09
N MET A 48 8.87 10.10 -15.31
CA MET A 48 9.16 11.20 -16.23
C MET A 48 7.91 11.87 -16.78
N ARG A 49 6.82 11.12 -17.00
CA ARG A 49 5.52 11.67 -17.36
C ARG A 49 4.96 12.55 -16.23
N LEU A 50 5.00 12.05 -14.99
CA LEU A 50 4.51 12.77 -13.82
C LEU A 50 5.39 13.98 -13.45
N LYS A 51 6.70 13.86 -13.64
CA LYS A 51 7.62 15.00 -13.47
C LYS A 51 7.20 16.19 -14.33
N ARG A 52 6.94 15.96 -15.61
CA ARG A 52 6.45 17.01 -16.53
C ARG A 52 5.12 17.59 -16.05
N GLU A 53 4.16 16.74 -15.66
CA GLU A 53 2.87 17.16 -15.16
C GLU A 53 3.00 18.10 -13.94
N MET A 54 3.84 17.72 -12.95
CA MET A 54 4.07 18.53 -11.75
C MET A 54 4.79 19.84 -12.06
N GLU A 55 5.78 19.82 -12.96
CA GLU A 55 6.49 21.03 -13.41
C GLU A 55 5.54 22.01 -14.14
N GLU A 56 4.65 21.51 -15.01
CA GLU A 56 3.61 22.30 -15.68
C GLU A 56 2.61 22.91 -14.68
N LEU A 57 2.34 22.21 -13.58
CA LEU A 57 1.54 22.74 -12.48
C LEU A 57 2.27 23.82 -11.67
N GLY A 58 3.57 23.98 -11.88
CA GLY A 58 4.41 24.98 -11.22
C GLY A 58 5.02 24.49 -9.91
N ALA A 59 5.03 23.19 -9.68
CA ALA A 59 5.69 22.60 -8.52
C ALA A 59 7.23 22.54 -8.71
N THR A 60 7.97 22.62 -7.62
CA THR A 60 9.39 22.28 -7.61
C THR A 60 9.52 20.76 -7.46
N VAL A 61 10.14 20.11 -8.45
CA VAL A 61 10.18 18.65 -8.55
C VAL A 61 11.61 18.12 -8.42
N TRP A 62 11.78 17.03 -7.68
CA TRP A 62 13.03 16.26 -7.66
C TRP A 62 12.72 14.76 -7.54
N ILE A 63 13.70 13.96 -7.89
CA ILE A 63 13.68 12.50 -7.74
C ILE A 63 14.76 12.16 -6.71
N ASP A 64 14.42 11.28 -5.75
CA ASP A 64 15.36 10.83 -4.74
C ASP A 64 16.20 9.62 -5.22
N ASP A 65 17.06 9.13 -4.34
CA ASP A 65 17.97 8.02 -4.63
C ASP A 65 17.39 6.63 -4.30
N ALA A 66 16.07 6.52 -4.06
CA ALA A 66 15.43 5.26 -3.71
C ALA A 66 15.66 4.18 -4.76
N GLY A 67 15.61 4.54 -6.06
CA GLY A 67 15.83 3.60 -7.14
C GLY A 67 17.21 2.93 -7.10
N GLU A 68 18.27 3.68 -6.79
CA GLU A 68 19.62 3.13 -6.64
C GLU A 68 19.69 2.10 -5.49
N LYS A 69 19.01 2.40 -4.37
CA LYS A 69 19.00 1.54 -3.17
C LYS A 69 18.28 0.20 -3.40
N VAL A 70 17.30 0.17 -4.30
CA VAL A 70 16.46 -1.01 -4.52
C VAL A 70 16.72 -1.74 -5.84
N GLY A 71 17.69 -1.26 -6.63
CA GLY A 71 17.99 -1.80 -7.96
C GLY A 71 16.88 -1.49 -8.97
N GLY A 72 16.20 -0.37 -8.82
CA GLY A 72 15.23 0.19 -9.75
C GLY A 72 15.86 1.16 -10.75
N ASN A 73 15.06 1.63 -11.71
CA ASN A 73 15.51 2.54 -12.77
C ASN A 73 15.19 4.02 -12.51
N VAL A 74 14.50 4.34 -11.41
CA VAL A 74 14.14 5.68 -10.95
C VAL A 74 13.89 5.66 -9.44
N GLY A 75 13.97 6.81 -8.77
CA GLY A 75 13.59 7.00 -7.36
C GLY A 75 12.15 7.50 -7.19
N ASN A 76 11.76 7.77 -5.94
CA ASN A 76 10.51 8.44 -5.65
C ASN A 76 10.51 9.83 -6.30
N LEU A 77 9.37 10.22 -6.86
CA LEU A 77 9.16 11.58 -7.33
C LEU A 77 8.53 12.41 -6.23
N ILE A 78 9.19 13.50 -5.84
CA ILE A 78 8.69 14.43 -4.84
C ILE A 78 8.46 15.78 -5.50
N ALA A 79 7.29 16.39 -5.26
CA ALA A 79 6.94 17.70 -5.80
C ALA A 79 6.41 18.60 -4.70
N ASN A 80 6.95 19.82 -4.60
CA ASN A 80 6.44 20.85 -3.71
C ASN A 80 5.58 21.84 -4.51
N PHE A 81 4.28 21.81 -4.31
CA PHE A 81 3.34 22.77 -4.84
C PHE A 81 3.11 23.88 -3.82
N SER A 82 3.41 25.12 -4.21
CA SER A 82 3.22 26.29 -3.33
C SER A 82 1.78 26.74 -3.34
N GLY A 83 1.18 26.75 -2.17
CA GLY A 83 -0.18 27.26 -1.96
C GLY A 83 -0.26 28.80 -1.93
N ASN A 84 -1.49 29.31 -1.87
CA ASN A 84 -1.79 30.73 -1.76
C ASN A 84 -2.34 31.14 -0.38
N ALA A 85 -2.42 30.17 0.55
CA ALA A 85 -2.84 30.38 1.94
C ALA A 85 -1.68 30.01 2.90
N PRO A 86 -0.72 30.95 3.14
CA PRO A 86 0.53 30.63 3.85
C PRO A 86 0.34 30.29 5.34
N SER A 87 -0.82 30.59 5.92
CA SER A 87 -1.16 30.20 7.30
C SER A 87 -1.77 28.81 7.41
N ALA A 88 -2.14 28.19 6.28
CA ALA A 88 -2.64 26.81 6.26
C ALA A 88 -1.49 25.81 6.51
N ARG A 89 -1.82 24.68 7.12
CA ARG A 89 -0.83 23.60 7.31
C ARG A 89 -0.44 23.01 5.96
N PRO A 90 0.84 22.73 5.71
CA PRO A 90 1.23 21.93 4.56
C PRO A 90 0.60 20.54 4.62
N LEU A 91 0.08 20.04 3.49
CA LEU A 91 -0.51 18.72 3.37
C LEU A 91 0.37 17.81 2.50
N LEU A 92 0.44 16.53 2.87
CA LEU A 92 0.98 15.47 2.02
C LEU A 92 -0.16 14.84 1.21
N LEU A 93 0.05 14.67 -0.09
CA LEU A 93 -0.73 13.81 -0.95
C LEU A 93 0.21 12.77 -1.58
N SER A 94 -0.12 11.49 -1.46
CA SER A 94 0.74 10.42 -1.96
C SER A 94 -0.06 9.32 -2.64
N ALA A 95 0.58 8.70 -3.63
CA ALA A 95 0.14 7.53 -4.38
C ALA A 95 1.39 6.78 -4.88
N HIS A 96 1.28 5.50 -5.24
CA HIS A 96 2.42 4.81 -5.81
C HIS A 96 2.37 4.74 -7.34
N MET A 97 3.55 4.60 -7.96
CA MET A 97 3.72 4.58 -9.42
C MET A 97 3.75 3.17 -10.00
N ASP A 98 4.16 2.20 -9.21
CA ASP A 98 4.33 0.83 -9.67
C ASP A 98 3.01 0.04 -9.70
N THR A 99 3.03 -1.04 -10.47
CA THR A 99 1.93 -2.00 -10.60
C THR A 99 2.45 -3.42 -10.47
N VAL A 100 1.56 -4.35 -10.06
CA VAL A 100 1.86 -5.78 -10.01
C VAL A 100 1.91 -6.43 -11.40
N VAL A 101 2.43 -7.66 -11.47
CA VAL A 101 2.35 -8.51 -12.67
C VAL A 101 1.02 -9.29 -12.70
N PRO A 102 0.45 -9.51 -13.91
CA PRO A 102 0.84 -9.04 -15.23
C PRO A 102 0.33 -7.62 -15.50
N GLY A 103 1.21 -6.63 -15.58
CA GLY A 103 0.90 -5.19 -15.68
C GLY A 103 1.65 -4.47 -16.81
N GLU A 104 1.97 -5.18 -17.92
CA GLU A 104 2.62 -4.59 -19.08
C GLU A 104 1.69 -4.61 -20.30
N ARG A 105 1.79 -3.54 -21.12
CA ARG A 105 0.96 -3.36 -22.34
C ARG A 105 -0.53 -3.44 -22.05
N ILE A 106 -0.94 -2.82 -20.98
CA ILE A 106 -2.34 -2.79 -20.53
C ILE A 106 -3.22 -2.12 -21.61
N VAL A 107 -4.32 -2.76 -21.93
CA VAL A 107 -5.34 -2.22 -22.85
C VAL A 107 -6.61 -1.94 -22.04
N PRO A 108 -6.81 -0.68 -21.61
CA PRO A 108 -8.00 -0.31 -20.85
C PRO A 108 -9.24 -0.33 -21.76
N LEU A 109 -10.30 -0.91 -21.27
CA LEU A 109 -11.62 -1.00 -21.92
C LEU A 109 -12.64 -0.26 -21.06
N LEU A 110 -13.38 0.62 -21.67
CA LEU A 110 -14.46 1.38 -21.03
C LEU A 110 -15.81 0.78 -21.42
N ASP A 111 -16.60 0.38 -20.42
CA ASP A 111 -17.93 -0.18 -20.55
C ASP A 111 -18.91 0.62 -19.69
N GLY A 112 -19.58 1.60 -20.28
CA GLY A 112 -20.31 2.62 -19.53
C GLY A 112 -19.36 3.45 -18.65
N ASP A 113 -19.54 3.40 -17.35
CA ASP A 113 -18.69 4.06 -16.36
C ASP A 113 -17.61 3.11 -15.78
N ILE A 114 -17.57 1.86 -16.22
CA ILE A 114 -16.63 0.85 -15.71
C ILE A 114 -15.39 0.79 -16.60
N LEU A 115 -14.23 1.01 -15.98
CA LEU A 115 -12.92 0.84 -16.60
C LEU A 115 -12.34 -0.52 -16.17
N ARG A 116 -11.93 -1.35 -17.12
CA ARG A 116 -11.40 -2.70 -16.92
C ARG A 116 -10.43 -3.08 -18.04
N THR A 117 -9.93 -4.31 -18.05
CA THR A 117 -9.14 -4.88 -19.15
C THR A 117 -9.87 -6.04 -19.83
N ASP A 118 -9.21 -6.70 -20.77
CA ASP A 118 -9.69 -7.93 -21.42
C ASP A 118 -9.42 -9.20 -20.56
N GLY A 119 -8.95 -9.05 -19.33
CA GLY A 119 -8.65 -10.14 -18.40
C GLY A 119 -7.30 -10.81 -18.59
N LYS A 120 -6.40 -10.21 -19.40
CA LYS A 120 -5.02 -10.72 -19.58
C LYS A 120 -4.01 -10.04 -18.66
N THR A 121 -4.30 -8.80 -18.25
CA THR A 121 -3.48 -8.00 -17.36
C THR A 121 -4.33 -7.45 -16.22
N VAL A 122 -3.70 -6.99 -15.14
CA VAL A 122 -4.33 -6.08 -14.20
C VAL A 122 -4.73 -4.79 -14.91
N LEU A 123 -5.60 -3.98 -14.31
CA LEU A 123 -5.93 -2.65 -14.84
C LEU A 123 -4.81 -1.64 -14.51
N GLY A 124 -4.19 -1.78 -13.33
CA GLY A 124 -3.26 -0.79 -12.79
C GLY A 124 -3.98 0.47 -12.30
N GLY A 125 -5.27 0.35 -11.95
CA GLY A 125 -6.02 1.33 -11.19
C GLY A 125 -5.40 1.53 -9.82
N ASP A 126 -4.85 0.48 -9.26
CA ASP A 126 -3.93 0.40 -8.14
C ASP A 126 -2.49 0.70 -8.63
N ASP A 127 -1.88 1.90 -8.38
CA ASP A 127 -2.55 3.06 -7.76
C ASP A 127 -2.53 4.28 -8.70
N LYS A 128 -2.59 4.05 -10.02
CA LYS A 128 -2.68 5.14 -11.00
C LYS A 128 -3.96 5.97 -10.85
N SER A 129 -4.97 5.44 -10.15
CA SER A 129 -6.16 6.19 -9.77
C SER A 129 -5.86 7.29 -8.77
N GLY A 130 -5.10 7.00 -7.71
CA GLY A 130 -4.61 7.99 -6.76
C GLY A 130 -3.71 9.03 -7.41
N VAL A 131 -2.80 8.58 -8.27
CA VAL A 131 -1.93 9.47 -9.06
C VAL A 131 -2.76 10.45 -9.91
N ALA A 132 -3.75 9.96 -10.65
CA ALA A 132 -4.61 10.79 -11.50
C ALA A 132 -5.44 11.79 -10.70
N ILE A 133 -5.98 11.36 -9.54
CA ILE A 133 -6.73 12.24 -8.63
C ILE A 133 -5.84 13.38 -8.14
N ILE A 134 -4.63 13.12 -7.68
CA ILE A 134 -3.69 14.15 -7.19
C ILE A 134 -3.41 15.17 -8.29
N CYS A 135 -3.09 14.72 -9.51
CA CYS A 135 -2.82 15.61 -10.64
C CYS A 135 -4.02 16.51 -10.98
N GLU A 136 -5.23 15.92 -11.04
CA GLU A 136 -6.45 16.68 -11.34
C GLU A 136 -6.77 17.70 -10.25
N VAL A 137 -6.67 17.32 -8.98
CA VAL A 137 -6.92 18.22 -7.83
C VAL A 137 -6.00 19.42 -7.87
N LEU A 138 -4.70 19.21 -8.07
CA LEU A 138 -3.74 20.32 -8.15
C LEU A 138 -4.00 21.22 -9.36
N ARG A 139 -4.41 20.67 -10.48
CA ARG A 139 -4.79 21.45 -11.66
C ARG A 139 -6.02 22.29 -11.40
N VAL A 140 -7.06 21.74 -10.76
CA VAL A 140 -8.26 22.48 -10.40
C VAL A 140 -7.93 23.60 -9.39
N VAL A 141 -7.11 23.33 -8.38
CA VAL A 141 -6.65 24.35 -7.41
C VAL A 141 -5.95 25.50 -8.14
N LYS A 142 -5.03 25.20 -9.04
CA LYS A 142 -4.27 26.18 -9.81
C LYS A 142 -5.17 27.00 -10.74
N ASP A 143 -5.96 26.34 -11.58
CA ASP A 143 -6.77 26.97 -12.62
C ASP A 143 -7.83 27.91 -12.02
N ASN A 144 -8.39 27.54 -10.88
CA ASN A 144 -9.43 28.31 -10.21
C ASN A 144 -8.90 29.17 -9.05
N ARG A 145 -7.59 29.16 -8.77
CA ARG A 145 -6.96 29.90 -7.67
C ARG A 145 -7.63 29.63 -6.33
N LEU A 146 -7.99 28.37 -6.08
CA LEU A 146 -8.66 27.98 -4.85
C LEU A 146 -7.72 28.18 -3.64
N PRO A 147 -8.26 28.51 -2.46
CA PRO A 147 -7.45 28.56 -1.24
C PRO A 147 -6.81 27.21 -0.97
N CYS A 148 -5.49 27.17 -0.87
CA CYS A 148 -4.78 25.98 -0.43
C CYS A 148 -3.48 26.37 0.29
N GLY A 149 -3.09 25.56 1.28
CA GLY A 149 -1.75 25.58 1.86
C GLY A 149 -0.74 24.97 0.90
N ASP A 150 0.51 24.95 1.32
CA ASP A 150 1.55 24.20 0.60
C ASP A 150 1.18 22.72 0.53
N ILE A 151 1.47 22.07 -0.59
CA ILE A 151 1.23 20.64 -0.77
C ILE A 151 2.54 19.97 -1.16
N ASP A 152 2.93 18.96 -0.40
CA ASP A 152 3.98 18.03 -0.79
C ASP A 152 3.31 16.83 -1.46
N VAL A 153 3.68 16.54 -2.69
CA VAL A 153 3.27 15.34 -3.41
C VAL A 153 4.41 14.34 -3.37
N VAL A 154 4.10 13.10 -3.07
CA VAL A 154 5.06 12.00 -3.13
C VAL A 154 4.47 10.89 -3.98
N PHE A 155 5.08 10.62 -5.13
CA PHE A 155 4.81 9.44 -5.91
C PHE A 155 5.91 8.42 -5.66
N THR A 156 5.57 7.34 -4.97
CA THR A 156 6.53 6.32 -4.54
C THR A 156 6.78 5.28 -5.62
N ILE A 157 7.91 4.60 -5.52
CA ILE A 157 8.27 3.41 -6.30
C ILE A 157 8.16 2.16 -5.44
N CYS A 158 7.99 0.99 -6.07
CA CYS A 158 8.10 -0.31 -5.42
C CYS A 158 7.25 -0.44 -4.13
N GLU A 159 6.06 0.13 -4.12
CA GLU A 159 5.08 -0.09 -3.03
C GLU A 159 4.73 -1.58 -2.97
N GLU A 160 4.36 -2.16 -4.11
CA GLU A 160 3.96 -3.54 -4.32
C GLU A 160 5.08 -4.56 -4.05
N ALA A 161 6.32 -4.10 -4.06
CA ALA A 161 7.47 -4.91 -3.69
C ALA A 161 7.81 -4.82 -2.19
N GLY A 162 6.92 -4.25 -1.37
CA GLY A 162 7.04 -4.16 0.08
C GLY A 162 7.31 -2.76 0.62
N LEU A 163 6.61 -1.74 0.12
CA LEU A 163 6.65 -0.34 0.59
C LEU A 163 8.06 0.27 0.51
N VAL A 164 8.86 -0.18 -0.48
CA VAL A 164 10.31 0.06 -0.45
C VAL A 164 10.62 1.53 -0.74
N GLY A 165 9.86 2.15 -1.65
CA GLY A 165 9.99 3.58 -1.95
C GLY A 165 9.75 4.44 -0.71
N ALA A 166 8.64 4.22 -0.01
CA ALA A 166 8.32 4.92 1.22
C ALA A 166 9.37 4.70 2.32
N LYS A 167 9.91 3.47 2.44
CA LYS A 167 10.98 3.14 3.39
C LYS A 167 12.27 3.94 3.11
N CYS A 168 12.58 4.19 1.83
CA CYS A 168 13.75 4.95 1.41
C CYS A 168 13.57 6.47 1.50
N LEU A 169 12.33 6.97 1.53
CA LEU A 169 12.02 8.40 1.54
C LEU A 169 12.60 9.11 2.76
N ASP A 170 13.27 10.23 2.55
CA ASP A 170 13.67 11.15 3.62
C ASP A 170 12.49 12.08 3.96
N ALA A 171 11.68 11.70 4.95
CA ALA A 171 10.55 12.48 5.43
C ALA A 171 10.96 13.85 6.03
N GLY A 172 12.22 14.03 6.43
CA GLY A 172 12.75 15.31 6.93
C GLY A 172 12.75 16.41 5.87
N ARG A 173 12.74 16.05 4.59
CA ARG A 173 12.69 17.00 3.46
C ARG A 173 11.29 17.48 3.11
N LEU A 174 10.24 16.86 3.67
CA LEU A 174 8.86 17.26 3.46
C LEU A 174 8.51 18.40 4.44
N ARG A 175 7.70 19.35 3.96
CA ARG A 175 7.11 20.42 4.78
C ARG A 175 5.90 19.91 5.55
N ALA A 176 5.12 19.04 4.91
CA ALA A 176 3.93 18.42 5.48
C ALA A 176 4.27 17.49 6.64
N ARG A 177 3.38 17.46 7.64
CA ARG A 177 3.42 16.50 8.75
C ARG A 177 2.12 15.71 8.85
N THR A 178 1.14 16.01 7.99
CA THR A 178 -0.17 15.36 7.93
C THR A 178 -0.62 15.29 6.48
N GLY A 179 -1.45 14.31 6.12
CA GLY A 179 -1.91 14.17 4.74
C GLY A 179 -2.65 12.88 4.44
N LEU A 180 -2.74 12.57 3.16
CA LEU A 180 -3.43 11.41 2.62
C LEU A 180 -2.52 10.60 1.70
N VAL A 181 -2.57 9.30 1.84
CA VAL A 181 -2.29 8.33 0.78
C VAL A 181 -3.60 8.03 0.07
N LEU A 182 -3.60 7.90 -1.23
CA LEU A 182 -4.77 7.62 -2.05
C LEU A 182 -4.65 6.21 -2.66
N ASP A 183 -4.67 5.20 -1.82
CA ASP A 183 -4.33 3.81 -2.17
C ASP A 183 -5.26 2.86 -1.42
N SER A 184 -6.55 2.89 -1.76
CA SER A 184 -7.50 1.94 -1.21
C SER A 184 -8.71 1.75 -2.13
N ASP A 185 -9.43 0.65 -1.88
CA ASP A 185 -10.56 0.21 -2.68
C ASP A 185 -11.84 1.06 -2.43
N SER A 186 -12.90 0.49 -2.06
CA SER A 186 -14.26 1.03 -1.94
C SER A 186 -14.38 2.45 -1.41
N VAL A 187 -14.94 3.37 -2.19
CA VAL A 187 -15.24 4.76 -1.78
C VAL A 187 -16.23 4.79 -0.60
N GLY A 188 -16.13 5.84 0.23
CA GLY A 188 -16.91 5.99 1.47
C GLY A 188 -16.15 5.56 2.72
N PHE A 189 -14.88 5.18 2.57
CA PHE A 189 -14.02 4.82 3.69
C PHE A 189 -12.76 5.68 3.75
N LEU A 190 -12.37 6.02 4.99
CA LEU A 190 -11.07 6.57 5.34
C LEU A 190 -10.40 5.56 6.26
N PHE A 191 -9.34 4.92 5.78
CA PHE A 191 -8.61 3.96 6.59
C PHE A 191 -7.62 4.68 7.48
N THR A 192 -7.87 4.59 8.77
CA THR A 192 -7.06 5.23 9.83
C THR A 192 -6.22 4.23 10.60
N LYS A 193 -6.43 2.92 10.38
CA LYS A 193 -5.71 1.84 11.03
C LYS A 193 -5.34 0.76 10.03
N ALA A 194 -4.07 0.32 10.11
CA ALA A 194 -3.54 -0.81 9.36
C ALA A 194 -2.62 -1.66 10.25
N PRO A 195 -2.52 -2.99 10.03
CA PRO A 195 -1.71 -3.86 10.86
C PRO A 195 -0.22 -3.57 10.70
N ALA A 196 0.59 -3.98 11.67
CA ALA A 196 2.01 -4.20 11.49
C ALA A 196 2.25 -5.57 10.85
N ALA A 197 3.37 -5.76 10.18
CA ALA A 197 3.76 -7.02 9.58
C ALA A 197 5.19 -7.44 9.93
N ASN A 198 5.38 -8.75 10.14
CA ASN A 198 6.69 -9.38 10.18
C ASN A 198 6.84 -10.28 8.95
N ARG A 199 7.98 -10.19 8.28
CA ARG A 199 8.43 -11.16 7.28
C ARG A 199 9.37 -12.16 7.91
N MET A 200 9.25 -13.42 7.50
CA MET A 200 10.04 -14.52 8.05
C MET A 200 10.58 -15.37 6.92
N GLU A 201 11.87 -15.70 7.00
CA GLU A 201 12.47 -16.76 6.22
C GLU A 201 12.97 -17.82 7.17
N PHE A 202 12.48 -19.05 7.00
CA PHE A 202 12.93 -20.21 7.77
C PHE A 202 13.67 -21.13 6.83
N ARG A 203 14.89 -21.50 7.20
CA ARG A 203 15.66 -22.52 6.52
C ARG A 203 15.73 -23.77 7.40
N VAL A 204 15.07 -24.82 6.94
CA VAL A 204 15.07 -26.11 7.60
C VAL A 204 16.21 -26.95 7.01
N HIS A 205 17.10 -27.43 7.87
CA HIS A 205 18.22 -28.28 7.49
C HIS A 205 17.99 -29.71 7.95
N GLY A 206 18.19 -30.64 7.05
CA GLY A 206 18.20 -32.07 7.28
C GLY A 206 19.57 -32.68 6.99
N LEU A 207 19.58 -33.92 6.56
CA LEU A 207 20.78 -34.66 6.16
C LEU A 207 20.49 -35.46 4.88
N GLU A 208 21.29 -35.24 3.87
CA GLU A 208 21.13 -35.94 2.58
C GLU A 208 21.53 -37.43 2.65
N ALA A 209 20.85 -38.25 1.87
CA ALA A 209 21.15 -39.66 1.65
C ALA A 209 20.56 -40.12 0.33
N HIS A 210 21.00 -41.26 -0.18
CA HIS A 210 20.39 -41.87 -1.36
C HIS A 210 19.03 -42.49 -0.97
N ALA A 211 17.94 -41.97 -1.54
CA ALA A 211 16.58 -42.31 -1.12
C ALA A 211 16.18 -43.79 -1.32
N GLY A 212 16.81 -44.49 -2.30
CA GLY A 212 16.54 -45.90 -2.58
C GLY A 212 17.56 -46.87 -2.01
N VAL A 213 18.75 -46.41 -1.56
CA VAL A 213 19.83 -47.29 -1.09
C VAL A 213 19.99 -47.24 0.42
N CYS A 214 19.95 -46.07 1.01
CA CYS A 214 20.19 -45.87 2.42
C CYS A 214 19.36 -44.68 2.99
N PRO A 215 18.03 -44.67 2.78
CA PRO A 215 17.18 -43.53 3.25
C PRO A 215 17.26 -43.34 4.77
N GLU A 216 17.55 -44.39 5.52
CA GLU A 216 17.72 -44.38 6.98
C GLU A 216 18.95 -43.58 7.43
N LYS A 217 19.88 -43.26 6.52
CA LYS A 217 21.05 -42.41 6.79
C LYS A 217 20.78 -40.93 6.57
N GLY A 218 19.56 -40.56 6.15
CA GLY A 218 19.15 -39.20 5.87
C GLY A 218 18.11 -38.66 6.83
N ILE A 219 17.99 -37.33 6.89
CA ILE A 219 16.91 -36.61 7.57
C ILE A 219 16.27 -35.68 6.53
N SER A 220 15.03 -35.95 6.13
CA SER A 220 14.35 -35.18 5.11
C SER A 220 13.92 -33.82 5.63
N ALA A 221 14.54 -32.75 5.14
CA ALA A 221 14.16 -31.37 5.45
C ALA A 221 12.72 -31.08 5.03
N ILE A 222 12.22 -31.66 3.92
CA ILE A 222 10.83 -31.51 3.49
C ILE A 222 9.87 -32.09 4.54
N LYS A 223 10.17 -33.28 5.07
CA LYS A 223 9.33 -33.90 6.08
C LYS A 223 9.33 -33.11 7.38
N VAL A 224 10.48 -32.59 7.82
CA VAL A 224 10.60 -31.72 8.99
C VAL A 224 9.77 -30.45 8.82
N ALA A 225 9.89 -29.80 7.66
CA ALA A 225 9.12 -28.60 7.34
C ALA A 225 7.60 -28.89 7.33
N ALA A 226 7.17 -29.99 6.70
CA ALA A 226 5.77 -30.38 6.66
C ALA A 226 5.19 -30.66 8.06
N ASP A 227 5.95 -31.36 8.92
CA ASP A 227 5.56 -31.63 10.31
C ASP A 227 5.43 -30.34 11.15
N GLY A 228 6.27 -29.33 10.88
CA GLY A 228 6.19 -28.01 11.51
C GLY A 228 5.00 -27.20 11.01
N ILE A 229 4.81 -27.13 9.69
CA ILE A 229 3.70 -26.41 9.05
C ILE A 229 2.36 -26.97 9.52
N ALA A 230 2.21 -28.29 9.62
CA ALA A 230 0.97 -28.93 10.06
C ALA A 230 0.53 -28.53 11.48
N GLN A 231 1.44 -27.99 12.30
CA GLN A 231 1.16 -27.54 13.66
C GLN A 231 0.97 -26.02 13.76
N MET A 232 1.27 -25.29 12.69
CA MET A 232 1.09 -23.84 12.67
C MET A 232 -0.38 -23.46 12.58
N LYS A 233 -0.75 -22.41 13.29
CA LYS A 233 -1.98 -21.70 13.03
C LYS A 233 -1.73 -20.74 11.85
N LEU A 234 -2.43 -20.91 10.74
CA LEU A 234 -2.31 -20.12 9.52
C LEU A 234 -3.68 -19.58 9.08
N GLY A 235 -3.67 -18.65 8.15
CA GLY A 235 -4.87 -17.94 7.70
C GLY A 235 -5.31 -16.87 8.69
N ARG A 236 -6.61 -16.76 8.92
CA ARG A 236 -7.19 -15.84 9.91
C ARG A 236 -7.10 -16.44 11.31
N ILE A 237 -6.23 -15.89 12.13
CA ILE A 237 -5.99 -16.37 13.50
C ILE A 237 -7.09 -15.85 14.46
N ASP A 238 -7.39 -14.56 14.35
CA ASP A 238 -8.49 -13.87 15.02
C ASP A 238 -8.97 -12.67 14.21
N HIS A 239 -9.78 -11.77 14.79
CA HIS A 239 -10.38 -10.63 14.10
C HIS A 239 -9.35 -9.62 13.56
N GLU A 240 -8.13 -9.60 14.09
CA GLU A 240 -7.10 -8.61 13.75
C GLU A 240 -5.72 -9.22 13.39
N THR A 241 -5.60 -10.57 13.43
CA THR A 241 -4.32 -11.27 13.22
C THR A 241 -4.43 -12.26 12.07
N THR A 242 -3.47 -12.25 11.17
CA THR A 242 -3.33 -13.23 10.08
C THR A 242 -1.89 -13.75 10.00
N ALA A 243 -1.72 -14.95 9.44
CA ALA A 243 -0.40 -15.50 9.14
C ALA A 243 -0.46 -16.41 7.91
N ASN A 244 0.63 -16.43 7.14
CA ASN A 244 0.71 -17.20 5.92
C ASN A 244 2.13 -17.74 5.68
N ILE A 245 2.22 -18.89 5.01
CA ILE A 245 3.43 -19.35 4.31
C ILE A 245 3.15 -19.22 2.83
N GLY A 246 3.77 -18.25 2.19
CA GLY A 246 3.55 -17.96 0.77
C GLY A 246 4.43 -18.75 -0.18
N VAL A 247 5.61 -19.19 0.30
CA VAL A 247 6.60 -19.89 -0.53
C VAL A 247 7.21 -21.05 0.25
N ILE A 248 7.37 -22.19 -0.44
CA ILE A 248 8.16 -23.34 -0.01
C ILE A 248 9.05 -23.79 -1.16
N GLU A 249 10.35 -23.82 -0.93
CA GLU A 249 11.35 -24.20 -1.94
C GLU A 249 12.35 -25.19 -1.33
N GLY A 250 12.67 -26.29 -2.03
CA GLY A 250 13.70 -27.22 -1.56
C GLY A 250 13.71 -28.55 -2.27
N GLY A 251 14.73 -29.35 -1.95
CA GLY A 251 15.05 -30.60 -2.65
C GLY A 251 15.89 -30.38 -3.90
N MET A 252 16.52 -31.43 -4.40
CA MET A 252 17.38 -31.42 -5.59
C MET A 252 16.93 -32.43 -6.64
N ALA A 253 16.62 -33.67 -6.21
CA ALA A 253 16.20 -34.75 -7.09
C ALA A 253 15.35 -35.77 -6.33
N VAL A 254 14.51 -36.51 -7.06
CA VAL A 254 13.57 -37.48 -6.48
C VAL A 254 14.24 -38.67 -5.77
N ASN A 255 15.48 -38.95 -6.09
CA ASN A 255 16.26 -40.05 -5.52
C ASN A 255 17.24 -39.59 -4.41
N ILE A 256 17.15 -38.35 -3.95
CA ILE A 256 17.96 -37.79 -2.86
C ILE A 256 17.03 -37.38 -1.71
N VAL A 257 17.33 -37.81 -0.48
CA VAL A 257 16.69 -37.26 0.74
C VAL A 257 17.07 -35.80 0.84
N PRO A 258 16.12 -34.85 0.82
CA PRO A 258 16.43 -33.43 0.76
C PRO A 258 17.04 -32.92 2.07
N ASN A 259 18.17 -32.22 1.96
CA ASN A 259 18.92 -31.67 3.09
C ASN A 259 18.54 -30.23 3.44
N SER A 260 17.76 -29.53 2.61
CA SER A 260 17.36 -28.14 2.86
C SER A 260 15.99 -27.82 2.26
N VAL A 261 15.21 -27.00 3.02
CA VAL A 261 13.96 -26.37 2.57
C VAL A 261 13.94 -24.94 3.08
N ILE A 262 13.51 -24.01 2.24
CA ILE A 262 13.27 -22.60 2.58
C ILE A 262 11.77 -22.37 2.60
N LEU A 263 11.29 -21.72 3.66
CA LEU A 263 9.92 -21.24 3.79
C LEU A 263 9.96 -19.73 3.88
N LYS A 264 9.16 -19.02 3.04
CA LYS A 264 8.92 -17.56 3.20
C LYS A 264 7.53 -17.38 3.71
N ALA A 265 7.40 -16.62 4.80
CA ALA A 265 6.18 -16.46 5.56
C ALA A 265 5.98 -15.02 6.03
N GLU A 266 4.75 -14.70 6.39
CA GLU A 266 4.39 -13.43 7.02
C GLU A 266 3.42 -13.65 8.18
N ALA A 267 3.38 -12.69 9.09
CA ALA A 267 2.32 -12.51 10.05
C ALA A 267 1.95 -11.04 10.13
N ARG A 268 0.67 -10.74 10.28
CA ARG A 268 0.14 -9.36 10.40
C ARG A 268 -0.79 -9.26 11.60
N SER A 269 -0.74 -8.15 12.32
CA SER A 269 -1.69 -7.86 13.39
C SER A 269 -1.78 -6.37 13.71
N HIS A 270 -2.97 -5.92 14.12
CA HIS A 270 -3.15 -4.59 14.73
C HIS A 270 -2.61 -4.52 16.17
N SER A 271 -2.40 -5.67 16.81
CA SER A 271 -1.77 -5.79 18.13
C SER A 271 -0.32 -6.24 18.00
N GLN A 272 0.61 -5.44 18.53
CA GLN A 272 2.04 -5.80 18.56
C GLN A 272 2.28 -7.11 19.30
N GLU A 273 1.63 -7.28 20.45
CA GLU A 273 1.77 -8.49 21.27
C GLU A 273 1.33 -9.75 20.50
N LYS A 274 0.17 -9.69 19.83
CA LYS A 274 -0.33 -10.83 19.04
C LYS A 274 0.55 -11.11 17.82
N LEU A 275 1.10 -10.08 17.17
CA LEU A 275 2.05 -10.25 16.10
C LEU A 275 3.30 -10.99 16.56
N ASP A 276 3.85 -10.60 17.71
CA ASP A 276 5.03 -11.24 18.28
C ASP A 276 4.72 -12.68 18.73
N GLN A 277 3.57 -12.91 19.34
CA GLN A 277 3.10 -14.26 19.73
C GLN A 277 2.95 -15.18 18.52
N GLN A 278 2.32 -14.69 17.43
CA GLN A 278 2.11 -15.47 16.21
C GLN A 278 3.45 -15.77 15.51
N THR A 279 4.33 -14.79 15.44
CA THR A 279 5.69 -14.94 14.87
C THR A 279 6.47 -16.02 15.64
N GLN A 280 6.46 -15.94 16.96
CA GLN A 280 7.14 -16.93 17.80
C GLN A 280 6.46 -18.31 17.76
N HIS A 281 5.13 -18.36 17.58
CA HIS A 281 4.42 -19.64 17.39
C HIS A 281 4.91 -20.35 16.13
N MET A 282 4.98 -19.64 14.99
CA MET A 282 5.43 -20.22 13.73
C MET A 282 6.87 -20.74 13.82
N ARG A 283 7.76 -19.96 14.44
CA ARG A 283 9.15 -20.37 14.70
C ARG A 283 9.22 -21.63 15.57
N ARG A 284 8.50 -21.65 16.69
CA ARG A 284 8.51 -22.80 17.62
C ARG A 284 7.99 -24.08 16.97
N CYS A 285 6.96 -24.02 16.14
CA CYS A 285 6.46 -25.19 15.43
C CYS A 285 7.54 -25.87 14.58
N LEU A 286 8.38 -25.10 13.89
CA LEU A 286 9.49 -25.63 13.09
C LEU A 286 10.63 -26.14 13.99
N GLU A 287 11.00 -25.42 15.03
CA GLU A 287 12.06 -25.83 15.97
C GLU A 287 11.68 -27.13 16.70
N GLU A 288 10.43 -27.27 17.15
CA GLU A 288 9.91 -28.48 17.77
C GLU A 288 9.81 -29.65 16.79
N ALA A 289 9.44 -29.38 15.53
CA ALA A 289 9.49 -30.41 14.49
C ALA A 289 10.92 -30.88 14.27
N ALA A 290 11.87 -29.96 14.11
CA ALA A 290 13.27 -30.29 13.92
C ALA A 290 13.84 -31.11 15.07
N ALA A 291 13.49 -30.79 16.32
CA ALA A 291 13.95 -31.49 17.51
C ALA A 291 13.49 -32.97 17.56
N ARG A 292 12.40 -33.34 16.89
CA ARG A 292 11.90 -34.72 16.78
C ARG A 292 12.64 -35.57 15.74
N HIS A 293 13.41 -34.94 14.86
CA HIS A 293 14.13 -35.61 13.78
C HIS A 293 15.63 -35.71 14.10
N GLU A 294 15.99 -36.84 14.74
CA GLU A 294 17.36 -37.20 15.11
C GLU A 294 17.77 -38.52 14.41
N LEU A 295 19.00 -38.59 13.95
CA LEU A 295 19.61 -39.75 13.40
C LEU A 295 20.91 -40.08 14.15
N ARG A 296 21.08 -41.37 14.56
CA ARG A 296 22.32 -41.85 15.15
C ARG A 296 22.99 -42.79 14.18
N ALA A 297 24.17 -42.39 13.70
CA ALA A 297 24.96 -43.17 12.78
C ALA A 297 26.46 -43.03 13.10
N ASP A 298 27.22 -44.13 13.05
CA ASP A 298 28.66 -44.18 13.25
C ASP A 298 29.13 -43.46 14.57
N GLY A 299 28.36 -43.64 15.65
CA GLY A 299 28.67 -43.02 16.94
C GLY A 299 28.41 -41.52 17.02
N LYS A 300 27.88 -40.92 15.96
CA LYS A 300 27.51 -39.49 15.87
C LYS A 300 26.00 -39.32 15.92
N VAL A 301 25.58 -38.19 16.46
CA VAL A 301 24.18 -37.76 16.46
C VAL A 301 24.03 -36.62 15.49
N PHE A 302 23.18 -36.79 14.49
CA PHE A 302 22.76 -35.75 13.56
C PHE A 302 21.35 -35.33 13.91
N ARG A 303 21.07 -34.01 13.84
CA ARG A 303 19.75 -33.44 14.13
C ARG A 303 19.35 -32.47 13.02
N ALA A 304 18.09 -32.50 12.69
CA ALA A 304 17.53 -31.39 11.93
C ALA A 304 17.65 -30.07 12.74
N ARG A 305 17.78 -28.97 12.04
CA ARG A 305 17.84 -27.64 12.67
C ARG A 305 17.12 -26.62 11.80
N VAL A 306 16.75 -25.51 12.42
CA VAL A 306 16.06 -24.41 11.77
C VAL A 306 16.88 -23.13 11.96
N GLU A 307 17.13 -22.43 10.88
CA GLU A 307 17.59 -21.05 10.90
C GLU A 307 16.41 -20.17 10.60
N ALA A 308 16.19 -19.12 11.40
CA ALA A 308 15.10 -18.18 11.24
C ALA A 308 15.64 -16.76 11.06
N LYS A 309 15.29 -16.13 9.94
CA LYS A 309 15.43 -14.69 9.73
C LYS A 309 14.05 -14.07 9.88
N ILE A 310 13.88 -13.18 10.86
CA ILE A 310 12.63 -12.52 11.17
C ILE A 310 12.90 -11.01 11.12
N GLU A 311 12.15 -10.31 10.30
CA GLU A 311 12.30 -8.87 10.09
C GLU A 311 10.94 -8.19 10.25
N ARG A 312 10.93 -7.01 10.87
CA ARG A 312 9.80 -6.11 10.83
C ARG A 312 9.71 -5.56 9.41
N ASP A 313 8.60 -5.81 8.73
CA ASP A 313 8.37 -5.29 7.39
C ASP A 313 7.93 -3.82 7.47
N TYR A 314 6.89 -3.55 8.26
CA TYR A 314 6.40 -2.20 8.58
C TYR A 314 5.64 -2.21 9.92
N ASP A 315 5.57 -1.03 10.54
CA ASP A 315 4.81 -0.83 11.77
C ASP A 315 3.33 -0.55 11.46
N ARG A 316 2.48 -0.65 12.49
CA ARG A 316 1.06 -0.36 12.35
C ARG A 316 0.81 1.12 12.07
N MET A 317 -0.16 1.41 11.22
CA MET A 317 -0.81 2.71 11.15
C MET A 317 -1.91 2.78 12.22
N ASN A 318 -1.97 3.88 12.96
CA ASN A 318 -3.01 4.13 13.96
C ASN A 318 -3.23 5.63 14.14
N VAL A 319 -3.94 6.23 13.19
CA VAL A 319 -4.29 7.65 13.17
C VAL A 319 -5.55 7.85 14.02
N SER A 320 -5.54 8.85 14.88
CA SER A 320 -6.67 9.17 15.75
C SER A 320 -7.85 9.72 14.94
N ASP A 321 -9.07 9.40 15.34
CA ASP A 321 -10.28 10.03 14.77
C ASP A 321 -10.32 11.56 15.03
N GLN A 322 -9.53 12.05 15.99
CA GLN A 322 -9.36 13.49 16.28
C GLN A 322 -8.17 14.11 15.53
N ALA A 323 -7.46 13.34 14.72
CA ALA A 323 -6.35 13.85 13.92
C ALA A 323 -6.84 14.93 12.93
N PRO A 324 -6.09 16.01 12.71
CA PRO A 324 -6.48 17.10 11.82
C PRO A 324 -6.90 16.62 10.44
N ILE A 325 -6.20 15.69 9.86
CA ILE A 325 -6.52 15.15 8.53
C ILE A 325 -7.85 14.39 8.52
N VAL A 326 -8.13 13.61 9.56
CA VAL A 326 -9.40 12.87 9.68
C VAL A 326 -10.57 13.84 9.80
N GLN A 327 -10.43 14.87 10.64
CA GLN A 327 -11.44 15.90 10.82
C GLN A 327 -11.67 16.72 9.52
N LEU A 328 -10.60 17.00 8.77
CA LEU A 328 -10.72 17.70 7.47
C LEU A 328 -11.48 16.84 6.45
N VAL A 329 -11.17 15.55 6.35
CA VAL A 329 -11.86 14.64 5.43
C VAL A 329 -13.32 14.44 5.83
N GLN A 330 -13.63 14.34 7.13
CA GLN A 330 -15.01 14.26 7.61
C GLN A 330 -15.79 15.55 7.29
N ALA A 331 -15.21 16.73 7.51
CA ALA A 331 -15.81 17.99 7.14
C ALA A 331 -16.01 18.13 5.62
N ALA A 332 -15.06 17.64 4.81
CA ALA A 332 -15.19 17.60 3.36
C ALA A 332 -16.37 16.71 2.94
N ALA A 333 -16.50 15.53 3.56
CA ALA A 333 -17.62 14.63 3.32
C ALA A 333 -18.98 15.27 3.68
N GLU A 334 -19.06 15.94 4.82
CA GLU A 334 -20.27 16.69 5.23
C GLU A 334 -20.64 17.75 4.18
N ASN A 335 -19.68 18.55 3.72
CA ASN A 335 -19.91 19.60 2.72
C ASN A 335 -20.38 19.02 1.38
N LEU A 336 -19.89 17.86 1.01
CA LEU A 336 -20.27 17.16 -0.22
C LEU A 336 -21.53 16.29 -0.06
N ASN A 337 -22.07 16.20 1.16
CA ASN A 337 -23.18 15.33 1.52
C ASN A 337 -22.90 13.84 1.20
N ILE A 338 -21.66 13.40 1.49
CA ILE A 338 -21.18 12.04 1.32
C ILE A 338 -21.03 11.40 2.69
N GLU A 339 -21.47 10.14 2.83
CA GLU A 339 -21.19 9.37 4.03
C GLU A 339 -19.75 8.83 3.94
N ILE A 340 -18.92 9.13 4.95
CA ILE A 340 -17.58 8.54 5.09
C ILE A 340 -17.41 7.93 6.48
N LYS A 341 -16.79 6.75 6.53
CA LYS A 341 -16.52 6.02 7.77
C LYS A 341 -15.04 5.81 7.96
N THR A 342 -14.54 6.05 9.18
CA THR A 342 -13.19 5.61 9.55
C THR A 342 -13.19 4.09 9.77
N GLN A 343 -12.17 3.40 9.24
CA GLN A 343 -12.10 1.95 9.27
C GLN A 343 -10.67 1.46 9.44
N ALA A 344 -10.54 0.22 9.91
CA ALA A 344 -9.29 -0.54 9.89
C ALA A 344 -9.20 -1.37 8.61
N THR A 345 -8.01 -1.43 7.98
CA THR A 345 -7.72 -2.33 6.86
C THR A 345 -6.93 -3.55 7.32
N GLY A 346 -6.97 -4.64 6.55
CA GLY A 346 -6.13 -5.84 6.76
C GLY A 346 -4.78 -5.79 6.02
N GLY A 347 -4.62 -4.86 5.07
CA GLY A 347 -3.38 -4.62 4.33
C GLY A 347 -2.55 -3.50 4.94
N GLY A 348 -1.25 -3.46 4.60
CA GLY A 348 -0.39 -2.30 4.83
C GLY A 348 -0.15 -1.58 3.52
N CYS A 349 0.09 -0.28 3.56
CA CYS A 349 0.42 0.57 2.44
C CYS A 349 1.48 1.60 2.87
N ASP A 350 1.86 2.49 1.98
CA ASP A 350 2.84 3.54 2.26
C ASP A 350 2.49 4.42 3.48
N ALA A 351 1.19 4.57 3.79
CA ALA A 351 0.75 5.26 5.00
C ALA A 351 1.30 4.64 6.29
N ASN A 352 1.53 3.31 6.34
CA ASN A 352 2.18 2.66 7.48
C ASN A 352 3.59 3.21 7.70
N VAL A 353 4.36 3.29 6.61
CA VAL A 353 5.75 3.76 6.65
C VAL A 353 5.82 5.26 6.95
N PHE A 354 4.92 6.05 6.36
CA PHE A 354 4.85 7.49 6.64
C PHE A 354 4.53 7.75 8.12
N ASN A 355 3.58 7.03 8.70
CA ASN A 355 3.27 7.13 10.14
C ASN A 355 4.46 6.71 11.00
N GLN A 356 5.21 5.66 10.64
CA GLN A 356 6.44 5.26 11.31
C GLN A 356 7.51 6.36 11.27
N LYS A 357 7.54 7.16 10.19
CA LYS A 357 8.44 8.31 10.02
C LYS A 357 7.95 9.60 10.69
N GLY A 358 6.85 9.53 11.44
CA GLY A 358 6.28 10.67 12.19
C GLY A 358 5.41 11.60 11.35
N LEU A 359 4.90 11.14 10.21
CA LEU A 359 3.86 11.83 9.43
C LEU A 359 2.50 11.26 9.84
N GLU A 360 1.53 12.11 10.15
CA GLU A 360 0.17 11.70 10.47
C GLU A 360 -0.66 11.58 9.19
N VAL A 361 -0.68 10.39 8.58
CA VAL A 361 -1.25 10.16 7.25
C VAL A 361 -2.31 9.06 7.32
N ALA A 362 -3.49 9.33 6.79
CA ALA A 362 -4.56 8.35 6.60
C ALA A 362 -4.62 7.90 5.14
N ASN A 363 -5.27 6.76 4.86
CA ASN A 363 -5.43 6.23 3.51
C ASN A 363 -6.87 6.40 3.04
N LEU A 364 -7.07 7.11 1.93
CA LEU A 364 -8.38 7.39 1.35
C LEU A 364 -8.60 6.51 0.10
N SER A 365 -9.82 6.02 -0.04
CA SER A 365 -10.23 5.17 -1.15
C SER A 365 -10.31 5.93 -2.48
N THR A 366 -9.96 5.27 -3.59
CA THR A 366 -9.98 5.80 -4.95
C THR A 366 -11.06 5.18 -5.85
N GLY A 367 -11.66 4.06 -5.42
CA GLY A 367 -12.73 3.39 -6.15
C GLY A 367 -12.28 2.14 -6.92
N MET A 368 -11.02 1.74 -6.83
CA MET A 368 -10.49 0.51 -7.42
C MET A 368 -11.12 -0.74 -6.76
N ARG A 369 -11.21 -1.83 -7.52
CA ARG A 369 -11.82 -3.10 -7.11
C ARG A 369 -11.03 -4.27 -7.65
N ASP A 370 -11.08 -5.41 -6.94
CA ASP A 370 -10.45 -6.68 -7.33
C ASP A 370 -8.97 -6.51 -7.68
N ILE A 371 -8.29 -5.58 -6.98
CA ILE A 371 -6.87 -5.24 -7.15
C ILE A 371 -5.99 -6.50 -7.09
N HIS A 372 -4.80 -6.46 -7.69
CA HIS A 372 -3.84 -7.56 -7.78
C HIS A 372 -4.37 -8.79 -8.53
N THR A 373 -5.43 -8.62 -9.33
CA THR A 373 -5.97 -9.66 -10.19
C THR A 373 -6.23 -9.15 -11.60
N VAL A 374 -6.32 -10.07 -12.57
CA VAL A 374 -6.71 -9.72 -13.95
C VAL A 374 -8.18 -9.32 -14.09
N ASN A 375 -8.96 -9.42 -13.00
CA ASN A 375 -10.34 -8.96 -12.92
C ASN A 375 -10.45 -7.55 -12.34
N GLU A 376 -9.34 -6.87 -12.12
CA GLU A 376 -9.31 -5.50 -11.60
C GLU A 376 -10.15 -4.55 -12.45
N TRP A 377 -10.93 -3.72 -11.79
CA TRP A 377 -11.81 -2.73 -12.42
C TRP A 377 -11.98 -1.48 -11.55
N LEU A 378 -12.47 -0.41 -12.14
CA LEU A 378 -12.71 0.87 -11.48
C LEU A 378 -14.00 1.49 -12.01
N ASP A 379 -14.87 1.99 -11.10
CA ASP A 379 -16.02 2.83 -11.44
C ASP A 379 -15.57 4.31 -11.51
N LEU A 380 -15.76 4.94 -12.66
CA LEU A 380 -15.41 6.35 -12.86
C LEU A 380 -16.19 7.27 -11.93
N LYS A 381 -17.40 6.91 -11.49
CA LYS A 381 -18.16 7.68 -10.50
C LYS A 381 -17.45 7.73 -9.15
N ASP A 382 -16.92 6.58 -8.73
CA ASP A 382 -16.14 6.48 -7.50
C ASP A 382 -14.85 7.29 -7.60
N LEU A 383 -14.15 7.23 -8.75
CA LEU A 383 -12.97 8.05 -9.02
C LEU A 383 -13.27 9.55 -8.91
N TYR A 384 -14.38 10.00 -9.52
CA TYR A 384 -14.77 11.41 -9.46
C TYR A 384 -15.17 11.84 -8.06
N LEU A 385 -15.84 10.98 -7.33
CA LEU A 385 -16.23 11.23 -5.94
C LEU A 385 -14.99 11.36 -5.03
N SER A 386 -14.02 10.47 -5.20
CA SER A 386 -12.75 10.54 -4.47
C SER A 386 -11.99 11.83 -4.80
N ALA A 387 -11.92 12.22 -6.08
CA ALA A 387 -11.30 13.48 -6.48
C ALA A 387 -11.99 14.70 -5.85
N GLN A 388 -13.31 14.71 -5.75
CA GLN A 388 -14.07 15.76 -5.05
C GLN A 388 -13.75 15.81 -3.56
N MET A 389 -13.63 14.63 -2.92
CA MET A 389 -13.26 14.54 -1.51
C MET A 389 -11.87 15.12 -1.24
N VAL A 390 -10.89 14.79 -2.07
CA VAL A 390 -9.52 15.33 -1.93
C VAL A 390 -9.50 16.82 -2.19
N LEU A 391 -10.19 17.31 -3.23
CA LEU A 391 -10.27 18.73 -3.57
C LEU A 391 -10.87 19.52 -2.41
N GLU A 392 -11.99 19.06 -1.86
CA GLU A 392 -12.66 19.75 -0.75
C GLU A 392 -11.82 19.72 0.53
N THR A 393 -11.12 18.63 0.81
CA THR A 393 -10.16 18.53 1.92
C THR A 393 -9.05 19.57 1.79
N VAL A 394 -8.46 19.70 0.60
CA VAL A 394 -7.41 20.72 0.32
C VAL A 394 -7.97 22.14 0.48
N ARG A 395 -9.16 22.41 -0.05
CA ARG A 395 -9.81 23.71 0.04
C ARG A 395 -10.12 24.12 1.48
N LEU A 396 -10.68 23.20 2.27
CA LEU A 396 -11.00 23.46 3.68
C LEU A 396 -9.74 23.75 4.49
N ASN A 397 -8.66 23.00 4.25
CA ASN A 397 -7.38 23.28 4.88
C ASN A 397 -6.85 24.68 4.55
N GLY A 398 -7.04 25.16 3.31
CA GLY A 398 -6.63 26.49 2.89
C GLY A 398 -7.53 27.61 3.41
N ALA A 399 -8.84 27.35 3.53
CA ALA A 399 -9.82 28.36 3.96
C ALA A 399 -9.90 28.56 5.48
N HIS A 400 -9.56 27.54 6.26
CA HIS A 400 -9.63 27.53 7.71
C HIS A 400 -8.28 27.14 8.33
N PRO A 401 -7.28 28.05 8.31
CA PRO A 401 -6.01 27.74 8.95
C PRO A 401 -6.23 27.45 10.44
N PRO A 402 -5.45 26.53 11.04
CA PRO A 402 -5.60 26.18 12.43
C PRO A 402 -5.48 27.43 13.29
N VAL A 403 -6.38 27.59 14.25
CA VAL A 403 -6.23 28.57 15.32
C VAL A 403 -4.95 28.20 16.07
N ALA A 404 -4.00 29.15 16.16
CA ALA A 404 -2.69 28.98 16.75
C ALA A 404 -2.78 28.57 18.24
#